data_902d082d41021b46b71f03f0516971f6
#
_entry.id   902d082d41021b46b71f03f0516971f6
#
_cell.length_a   1.000
_cell.length_b   1.000
_cell.length_c   1.000
_cell.angle_alpha   90.00
_cell.angle_beta   90.00
_cell.angle_gamma   90.00
#
_symmetry.space_group_name_H-M   'P 1'
#
loop_
_entity.id
_entity.type
_entity.pdbx_description
1 polymer ?
#
loop_
_entity_poly.entity_id
_entity_poly.type
_entity_poly.pdbx_seq_one_letter_code
_entity_poly.pdbx_strand_id
1 'polypeptide(L)'
;MKEISRRNFMKMGATGALALAASSANAGVLEAKDIKFDEEYDVIVIGTGFAGSMATLQVLKRGKKVLMIEKMGRSGGNSVINAGNMAVPNNEFQKAAGIKDSKEAFIADCLKDGQNLNHVDLLEVIYDRANDAFEYLKTLGVEFTGKVISASGHSIKRAVQSKNTSGAGYVLPMHDAIDKNPNAVTKRRTKFDDFIIDENGRVVGIKCREDYRFDHQLANDDKENKTGTPKCFKAKDGVILAAGGFSSDKWFRMQQVPYLKDNIETVSQPGATSGALVAAMKLGANPIQLSWIQLNPYTNPTERGFGTSALFTNHCANDYGLSVNPKTGKRFMNEHAGRKVKSDAIFACMAQSDKNDNYPVNICDQAAVDANNIAYTKKGVEEGSIKKFNTLEELAKAYNIPLEPFLETIKNFNEYVKNEKDPEFGKPLTKADVNGIGITKAPFYASETTPKILYCMGGVEINTKAQVISATTHEPIAGLYAAGEITGGVHGASRLGTMSMADCMVFGMVAGENI
;
A
#
# COMPACT_ATOMS: atom_id res chain seq x y z
N MET A 1 -14.25 -2.97 -63.55
CA MET A 1 -13.97 -2.45 -62.18
C MET A 1 -12.89 -1.39 -62.33
N LYS A 2 -13.22 -0.11 -62.01
CA LYS A 2 -12.25 0.98 -62.06
C LYS A 2 -11.29 0.87 -60.91
N GLU A 3 -10.01 0.80 -61.18
CA GLU A 3 -8.95 0.81 -60.14
C GLU A 3 -9.04 2.10 -59.32
N ILE A 4 -9.23 1.91 -58.00
CA ILE A 4 -9.14 3.01 -57.03
C ILE A 4 -7.65 3.23 -56.76
N SER A 5 -7.14 4.40 -57.17
CA SER A 5 -5.72 4.74 -56.97
C SER A 5 -5.36 4.77 -55.49
N ARG A 6 -4.16 4.28 -55.11
CA ARG A 6 -3.64 4.33 -53.72
C ARG A 6 -3.75 5.71 -53.06
N ARG A 7 -3.70 6.78 -53.83
CA ARG A 7 -3.82 8.17 -53.39
C ARG A 7 -5.24 8.53 -52.91
N ASN A 8 -6.28 7.94 -53.53
CA ASN A 8 -7.68 8.14 -53.14
C ASN A 8 -8.07 7.27 -51.97
N PHE A 9 -7.46 6.09 -51.83
CA PHE A 9 -7.64 5.25 -50.63
C PHE A 9 -7.04 5.89 -49.38
N MET A 10 -5.86 6.52 -49.46
CA MET A 10 -5.25 7.26 -48.35
C MET A 10 -6.02 8.52 -47.99
N LYS A 11 -6.64 9.23 -48.94
CA LYS A 11 -7.48 10.41 -48.63
C LYS A 11 -8.79 10.03 -47.94
N MET A 12 -9.41 8.91 -48.30
CA MET A 12 -10.61 8.41 -47.61
C MET A 12 -10.29 7.81 -46.25
N GLY A 13 -9.12 7.20 -46.08
CA GLY A 13 -8.64 6.67 -44.80
C GLY A 13 -8.31 7.77 -43.78
N ALA A 14 -7.71 8.87 -44.23
CA ALA A 14 -7.28 9.94 -43.32
C ALA A 14 -8.47 10.79 -42.76
N THR A 15 -9.51 11.04 -43.54
CA THR A 15 -10.70 11.74 -43.05
C THR A 15 -11.62 10.86 -42.21
N GLY A 16 -11.71 9.55 -42.53
CA GLY A 16 -12.46 8.59 -41.71
C GLY A 16 -11.78 8.24 -40.41
N ALA A 17 -10.43 8.14 -40.39
CA ALA A 17 -9.67 7.83 -39.19
C ALA A 17 -9.65 9.02 -38.19
N LEU A 18 -9.61 10.26 -38.64
CA LEU A 18 -9.68 11.42 -37.77
C LEU A 18 -11.08 11.61 -37.14
N ALA A 19 -12.15 11.31 -37.88
CA ALA A 19 -13.52 11.35 -37.35
C ALA A 19 -13.82 10.19 -36.38
N LEU A 20 -13.25 8.99 -36.64
CA LEU A 20 -13.33 7.83 -35.76
C LEU A 20 -12.45 7.98 -34.53
N ALA A 21 -11.28 8.60 -34.61
CA ALA A 21 -10.42 8.89 -33.46
C ALA A 21 -11.02 9.95 -32.51
N ALA A 22 -11.69 10.95 -33.06
CA ALA A 22 -12.39 11.96 -32.26
C ALA A 22 -13.68 11.43 -31.60
N SER A 23 -14.37 10.44 -32.22
CA SER A 23 -15.56 9.80 -31.65
C SER A 23 -15.27 8.63 -30.76
N SER A 24 -14.09 7.98 -30.86
CA SER A 24 -13.70 6.85 -30.01
C SER A 24 -13.07 7.27 -28.68
N ALA A 25 -12.54 8.48 -28.57
CA ALA A 25 -11.97 8.99 -27.31
C ALA A 25 -13.03 9.23 -26.23
N ASN A 26 -14.31 9.45 -26.59
CA ASN A 26 -15.40 9.68 -25.65
C ASN A 26 -16.46 8.55 -25.61
N ALA A 27 -16.24 7.42 -26.26
CA ALA A 27 -17.17 6.32 -26.26
C ALA A 27 -17.28 5.70 -24.86
N GLY A 28 -18.31 6.12 -24.11
CA GLY A 28 -18.64 5.60 -22.79
C GLY A 28 -18.35 6.54 -21.61
N VAL A 29 -17.88 7.77 -21.83
CA VAL A 29 -17.82 8.82 -20.79
C VAL A 29 -19.20 9.46 -20.66
N LEU A 30 -19.66 9.71 -19.41
CA LEU A 30 -20.98 10.29 -19.14
C LEU A 30 -20.92 11.81 -19.29
N GLU A 31 -21.80 12.39 -20.10
CA GLU A 31 -21.90 13.84 -20.27
C GLU A 31 -23.00 14.43 -19.38
N ALA A 32 -22.70 15.53 -18.70
CA ALA A 32 -23.60 16.18 -17.73
C ALA A 32 -24.93 16.66 -18.35
N LYS A 33 -24.94 16.99 -19.64
CA LYS A 33 -26.16 17.41 -20.35
C LYS A 33 -27.26 16.34 -20.40
N ASP A 34 -26.85 15.05 -20.30
CA ASP A 34 -27.73 13.89 -20.36
C ASP A 34 -28.09 13.35 -18.96
N ILE A 35 -27.62 14.02 -17.91
CA ILE A 35 -27.69 13.53 -16.53
C ILE A 35 -28.61 14.43 -15.68
N LYS A 36 -29.58 13.79 -14.99
CA LYS A 36 -30.27 14.42 -13.87
C LYS A 36 -29.51 14.11 -12.59
N PHE A 37 -28.95 15.13 -11.96
CA PHE A 37 -28.28 14.99 -10.68
C PHE A 37 -29.30 14.84 -9.54
N ASP A 38 -29.02 13.91 -8.61
CA ASP A 38 -29.84 13.68 -7.41
C ASP A 38 -29.50 14.69 -6.30
N GLU A 39 -28.21 15.00 -6.13
CA GLU A 39 -27.69 15.91 -5.09
C GLU A 39 -26.50 16.71 -5.66
N GLU A 40 -26.21 17.85 -5.01
CA GLU A 40 -25.12 18.76 -5.40
C GLU A 40 -24.24 19.11 -4.18
N TYR A 41 -22.94 19.08 -4.39
CA TYR A 41 -21.89 19.42 -3.43
C TYR A 41 -20.85 20.34 -4.08
N ASP A 42 -20.03 21.02 -3.28
CA ASP A 42 -18.92 21.78 -3.86
C ASP A 42 -17.82 20.80 -4.29
N VAL A 43 -17.46 19.84 -3.42
CA VAL A 43 -16.44 18.82 -3.69
C VAL A 43 -16.97 17.42 -3.35
N ILE A 44 -16.62 16.43 -4.16
CA ILE A 44 -16.85 15.02 -3.87
C ILE A 44 -15.50 14.32 -3.66
N VAL A 45 -15.39 13.57 -2.57
CA VAL A 45 -14.20 12.76 -2.23
C VAL A 45 -14.55 11.28 -2.30
N ILE A 46 -13.80 10.51 -3.10
CA ILE A 46 -14.02 9.07 -3.30
C ILE A 46 -13.03 8.31 -2.43
N GLY A 47 -13.51 7.71 -1.34
CA GLY A 47 -12.72 6.96 -0.36
C GLY A 47 -12.55 7.68 0.98
N THR A 48 -12.59 6.90 2.07
CA THR A 48 -12.58 7.38 3.46
C THR A 48 -11.30 7.04 4.22
N GLY A 49 -10.23 6.66 3.51
CA GLY A 49 -8.91 6.42 4.07
C GLY A 49 -8.18 7.71 4.46
N PHE A 50 -6.89 7.62 4.77
CA PHE A 50 -6.07 8.78 5.17
C PHE A 50 -6.17 9.93 4.19
N ALA A 51 -5.93 9.67 2.90
CA ALA A 51 -5.91 10.72 1.88
C ALA A 51 -7.27 11.40 1.73
N GLY A 52 -8.35 10.62 1.63
CA GLY A 52 -9.70 11.18 1.49
C GLY A 52 -10.16 11.94 2.72
N SER A 53 -9.86 11.45 3.93
CA SER A 53 -10.18 12.15 5.19
C SER A 53 -9.42 13.46 5.32
N MET A 54 -8.11 13.46 5.00
CA MET A 54 -7.30 14.69 5.05
C MET A 54 -7.77 15.70 4.01
N ALA A 55 -8.05 15.26 2.78
CA ALA A 55 -8.59 16.12 1.72
C ALA A 55 -9.92 16.75 2.14
N THR A 56 -10.84 15.93 2.66
CA THR A 56 -12.14 16.41 3.16
C THR A 56 -11.97 17.50 4.24
N LEU A 57 -11.08 17.30 5.20
CA LEU A 57 -10.82 18.27 6.26
C LEU A 57 -10.27 19.60 5.71
N GLN A 58 -9.40 19.59 4.69
CA GLN A 58 -8.89 20.81 4.09
C GLN A 58 -9.98 21.55 3.28
N VAL A 59 -10.83 20.82 2.57
CA VAL A 59 -11.99 21.42 1.87
C VAL A 59 -12.96 22.06 2.87
N LEU A 60 -13.24 21.39 4.00
CA LEU A 60 -14.10 21.91 5.07
C LEU A 60 -13.54 23.18 5.72
N LYS A 61 -12.20 23.29 5.90
CA LYS A 61 -11.56 24.53 6.38
C LYS A 61 -11.86 25.75 5.48
N ARG A 62 -12.13 25.51 4.21
CA ARG A 62 -12.49 26.56 3.23
C ARG A 62 -14.00 26.86 3.22
N GLY A 63 -14.77 26.28 4.15
CA GLY A 63 -16.22 26.48 4.28
C GLY A 63 -17.06 25.81 3.19
N LYS A 64 -16.49 24.92 2.39
CA LYS A 64 -17.16 24.26 1.27
C LYS A 64 -17.95 23.03 1.74
N LYS A 65 -19.03 22.70 1.00
CA LYS A 65 -19.85 21.51 1.22
C LYS A 65 -19.22 20.29 0.56
N VAL A 66 -18.96 19.24 1.35
CA VAL A 66 -18.26 18.03 0.90
C VAL A 66 -19.11 16.79 1.04
N LEU A 67 -19.16 15.99 -0.02
CA LEU A 67 -19.60 14.60 0.04
C LEU A 67 -18.37 13.67 0.05
N MET A 68 -18.23 12.84 1.07
CA MET A 68 -17.26 11.75 1.11
C MET A 68 -17.99 10.42 0.95
N ILE A 69 -17.60 9.59 -0.04
CA ILE A 69 -18.22 8.29 -0.28
C ILE A 69 -17.29 7.12 0.04
N GLU A 70 -17.88 6.02 0.52
CA GLU A 70 -17.17 4.79 0.86
C GLU A 70 -17.93 3.56 0.32
N LYS A 71 -17.25 2.72 -0.43
CA LYS A 71 -17.81 1.49 -1.00
C LYS A 71 -18.21 0.48 0.07
N MET A 72 -17.41 0.36 1.12
CA MET A 72 -17.61 -0.61 2.19
C MET A 72 -18.61 -0.10 3.24
N GLY A 73 -19.10 -1.01 4.07
CA GLY A 73 -20.00 -0.67 5.19
C GLY A 73 -19.31 0.01 6.37
N ARG A 74 -17.97 0.07 6.36
CA ARG A 74 -17.14 0.73 7.38
C ARG A 74 -16.14 1.65 6.70
N SER A 75 -15.95 2.83 7.26
CA SER A 75 -14.98 3.81 6.77
C SER A 75 -13.55 3.46 7.17
N GLY A 76 -12.56 4.01 6.43
CA GLY A 76 -11.15 3.99 6.76
C GLY A 76 -10.28 3.01 5.96
N GLY A 77 -10.86 2.00 5.31
CA GLY A 77 -10.13 1.09 4.42
C GLY A 77 -8.83 0.52 5.02
N ASN A 78 -7.77 0.45 4.22
CA ASN A 78 -6.44 -0.01 4.67
C ASN A 78 -5.82 0.91 5.73
N SER A 79 -6.24 2.16 5.80
CA SER A 79 -5.70 3.15 6.74
C SER A 79 -5.95 2.79 8.20
N VAL A 80 -7.04 2.11 8.53
CA VAL A 80 -7.36 1.70 9.91
C VAL A 80 -6.46 0.59 10.42
N ILE A 81 -6.06 -0.34 9.55
CA ILE A 81 -5.41 -1.60 9.93
C ILE A 81 -3.87 -1.56 9.89
N ASN A 82 -3.26 -0.44 9.50
CA ASN A 82 -1.81 -0.32 9.48
C ASN A 82 -1.23 -0.07 10.89
N ALA A 83 0.11 -0.10 11.01
CA ALA A 83 0.81 0.04 12.29
C ALA A 83 0.90 1.49 12.84
N GLY A 84 0.28 2.47 12.19
CA GLY A 84 0.22 3.85 12.66
C GLY A 84 1.57 4.58 12.64
N ASN A 85 2.45 4.26 11.71
CA ASN A 85 3.78 4.87 11.59
C ASN A 85 3.84 5.80 10.36
N MET A 86 4.18 7.07 10.55
CA MET A 86 4.28 8.11 9.53
C MET A 86 5.70 8.69 9.47
N ALA A 87 6.29 8.79 8.29
CA ALA A 87 7.53 9.50 8.08
C ALA A 87 7.28 11.01 8.14
N VAL A 88 7.94 11.68 9.09
CA VAL A 88 7.86 13.13 9.28
C VAL A 88 9.26 13.66 9.49
N PRO A 89 9.92 14.19 8.46
CA PRO A 89 11.25 14.81 8.62
C PRO A 89 11.14 16.09 9.45
N ASN A 90 12.20 16.37 10.22
CA ASN A 90 12.31 17.57 11.07
C ASN A 90 11.20 17.75 12.12
N ASN A 91 10.56 16.65 12.56
CA ASN A 91 9.53 16.68 13.60
C ASN A 91 10.12 17.04 15.00
N GLU A 92 9.25 17.42 15.92
CA GLU A 92 9.65 17.82 17.28
C GLU A 92 10.38 16.70 18.06
N PHE A 93 10.04 15.42 17.82
CA PHE A 93 10.68 14.29 18.50
C PHE A 93 12.10 14.04 17.97
N GLN A 94 12.39 14.31 16.67
CA GLN A 94 13.77 14.33 16.15
C GLN A 94 14.58 15.44 16.80
N LYS A 95 14.00 16.65 16.89
CA LYS A 95 14.67 17.81 17.52
C LYS A 95 15.00 17.51 18.99
N ALA A 96 14.04 16.95 19.75
CA ALA A 96 14.24 16.56 21.15
C ALA A 96 15.31 15.47 21.33
N ALA A 97 15.46 14.57 20.34
CA ALA A 97 16.47 13.52 20.33
C ALA A 97 17.83 13.97 19.74
N GLY A 98 17.99 15.24 19.35
CA GLY A 98 19.20 15.76 18.73
C GLY A 98 19.49 15.21 17.33
N ILE A 99 18.49 14.64 16.66
CA ILE A 99 18.60 14.06 15.32
C ILE A 99 18.41 15.18 14.28
N LYS A 100 19.41 15.32 13.41
CA LYS A 100 19.34 16.22 12.25
C LYS A 100 18.89 15.44 11.02
N ASP A 101 17.90 15.96 10.30
CA ASP A 101 17.42 15.40 9.03
C ASP A 101 17.55 16.43 7.92
N SER A 102 17.63 15.99 6.65
CA SER A 102 17.72 16.87 5.50
C SER A 102 16.89 16.37 4.33
N LYS A 103 16.56 17.29 3.41
CA LYS A 103 15.82 16.97 2.18
C LYS A 103 16.61 15.99 1.31
N GLU A 104 17.92 16.19 1.21
CA GLU A 104 18.82 15.34 0.43
C GLU A 104 18.84 13.90 0.97
N ALA A 105 18.97 13.72 2.29
CA ALA A 105 18.95 12.39 2.91
C ALA A 105 17.59 11.71 2.77
N PHE A 106 16.50 12.46 2.90
CA PHE A 106 15.14 11.95 2.72
C PHE A 106 14.92 11.48 1.29
N ILE A 107 15.25 12.31 0.28
CA ILE A 107 15.09 11.97 -1.14
C ILE A 107 16.01 10.81 -1.50
N ALA A 108 17.27 10.80 -1.04
CA ALA A 108 18.21 9.70 -1.30
C ALA A 108 17.69 8.35 -0.78
N ASP A 109 17.11 8.30 0.43
CA ASP A 109 16.49 7.09 0.98
C ASP A 109 15.31 6.61 0.10
N CYS A 110 14.46 7.54 -0.34
CA CYS A 110 13.31 7.22 -1.20
C CYS A 110 13.76 6.70 -2.58
N LEU A 111 14.71 7.36 -3.22
CA LEU A 111 15.25 6.97 -4.52
C LEU A 111 15.96 5.61 -4.48
N LYS A 112 16.70 5.34 -3.40
CA LYS A 112 17.37 4.05 -3.20
C LYS A 112 16.37 2.91 -3.13
N ASP A 113 15.32 3.03 -2.34
CA ASP A 113 14.29 1.98 -2.20
C ASP A 113 13.41 1.90 -3.44
N GLY A 114 13.05 3.04 -4.03
CA GLY A 114 12.26 3.18 -5.25
C GLY A 114 13.00 2.90 -6.56
N GLN A 115 14.30 2.52 -6.51
CA GLN A 115 15.15 2.22 -7.67
C GLN A 115 15.25 3.40 -8.67
N ASN A 116 15.26 4.63 -8.18
CA ASN A 116 15.27 5.88 -8.96
C ASN A 116 14.07 6.04 -9.93
N LEU A 117 12.96 5.40 -9.65
CA LEU A 117 11.71 5.54 -10.42
C LEU A 117 10.72 6.52 -9.78
N ASN A 118 11.09 7.12 -8.65
CA ASN A 118 10.27 8.13 -7.98
C ASN A 118 10.28 9.45 -8.79
N HIS A 119 9.17 10.16 -8.80
CA HIS A 119 9.11 11.55 -9.25
C HIS A 119 9.62 12.43 -8.10
N VAL A 120 10.77 13.05 -8.30
CA VAL A 120 11.50 13.77 -7.23
C VAL A 120 10.71 14.96 -6.72
N ASP A 121 10.03 15.68 -7.60
CA ASP A 121 9.16 16.82 -7.27
C ASP A 121 8.03 16.45 -6.29
N LEU A 122 7.46 15.23 -6.42
CA LEU A 122 6.47 14.72 -5.47
C LEU A 122 7.11 14.40 -4.11
N LEU A 123 8.34 13.89 -4.08
CA LEU A 123 9.08 13.65 -2.84
C LEU A 123 9.42 14.96 -2.11
N GLU A 124 9.75 16.01 -2.86
CA GLU A 124 9.99 17.34 -2.32
C GLU A 124 8.75 17.90 -1.63
N VAL A 125 7.58 17.77 -2.26
CA VAL A 125 6.28 18.16 -1.63
C VAL A 125 6.06 17.40 -0.33
N ILE A 126 6.32 16.10 -0.30
CA ILE A 126 6.16 15.32 0.94
C ILE A 126 7.11 15.80 2.02
N TYR A 127 8.39 16.01 1.69
CA TYR A 127 9.36 16.52 2.66
C TYR A 127 8.95 17.86 3.24
N ASP A 128 8.54 18.79 2.40
CA ASP A 128 8.21 20.15 2.79
C ASP A 128 6.91 20.25 3.60
N ARG A 129 5.94 19.34 3.34
CA ARG A 129 4.58 19.39 3.92
C ARG A 129 4.28 18.34 4.99
N ALA A 130 5.14 17.33 5.18
CA ALA A 130 4.85 16.25 6.15
C ALA A 130 4.72 16.75 7.58
N ASN A 131 5.52 17.77 7.96
CA ASN A 131 5.43 18.36 9.29
C ASN A 131 4.16 19.19 9.47
N ASP A 132 3.68 19.88 8.43
CA ASP A 132 2.38 20.60 8.48
C ASP A 132 1.22 19.62 8.71
N ALA A 133 1.25 18.48 8.00
CA ALA A 133 0.26 17.43 8.19
C ALA A 133 0.31 16.84 9.61
N PHE A 134 1.52 16.61 10.15
CA PHE A 134 1.73 16.12 11.51
C PHE A 134 1.19 17.10 12.56
N GLU A 135 1.52 18.37 12.45
CA GLU A 135 1.02 19.40 13.37
C GLU A 135 -0.52 19.55 13.29
N TYR A 136 -1.07 19.49 12.07
CA TYR A 136 -2.51 19.53 11.90
C TYR A 136 -3.22 18.33 12.56
N LEU A 137 -2.69 17.12 12.42
CA LEU A 137 -3.23 15.92 13.06
C LEU A 137 -3.28 16.05 14.60
N LYS A 138 -2.29 16.71 15.21
CA LYS A 138 -2.30 16.99 16.64
C LYS A 138 -3.48 17.90 17.04
N THR A 139 -3.82 18.88 16.21
CA THR A 139 -4.99 19.75 16.45
C THR A 139 -6.33 19.01 16.39
N LEU A 140 -6.36 17.86 15.71
CA LEU A 140 -7.54 16.98 15.66
C LEU A 140 -7.60 15.97 16.82
N GLY A 141 -6.62 16.00 17.74
CA GLY A 141 -6.57 15.10 18.88
C GLY A 141 -5.84 13.77 18.60
N VAL A 142 -5.08 13.67 17.52
CA VAL A 142 -4.20 12.52 17.32
C VAL A 142 -3.07 12.55 18.35
N GLU A 143 -3.00 11.51 19.19
CA GLU A 143 -1.94 11.36 20.20
C GLU A 143 -0.78 10.50 19.63
N PHE A 144 0.45 10.95 19.91
CA PHE A 144 1.67 10.26 19.48
C PHE A 144 2.44 9.70 20.69
N THR A 145 3.31 8.71 20.43
CA THR A 145 4.13 8.07 21.46
C THR A 145 5.19 8.99 22.07
N GLY A 146 5.43 10.16 21.48
CA GLY A 146 6.48 11.10 21.92
C GLY A 146 7.90 10.66 21.54
N LYS A 147 8.05 9.62 20.71
CA LYS A 147 9.35 9.08 20.31
C LYS A 147 9.46 9.05 18.80
N VAL A 148 10.67 9.32 18.31
CA VAL A 148 11.03 9.02 16.93
C VAL A 148 11.49 7.57 16.84
N ILE A 149 11.00 6.84 15.85
CA ILE A 149 11.31 5.42 15.65
C ILE A 149 12.09 5.20 14.36
N SER A 150 12.85 4.12 14.34
CA SER A 150 13.50 3.61 13.12
C SER A 150 12.47 2.94 12.23
N ALA A 151 12.59 3.12 10.94
CA ALA A 151 11.78 2.43 9.94
C ALA A 151 12.66 1.86 8.83
N SER A 152 12.19 0.75 8.22
CA SER A 152 12.96 0.05 7.19
C SER A 152 13.32 0.96 6.02
N GLY A 153 14.59 0.95 5.63
CA GLY A 153 15.15 1.67 4.49
C GLY A 153 15.58 3.11 4.78
N HIS A 154 15.17 3.70 5.90
CA HIS A 154 15.58 5.05 6.28
C HIS A 154 17.00 5.07 6.85
N SER A 155 17.86 5.96 6.34
CA SER A 155 19.19 6.25 6.90
C SER A 155 19.11 7.05 8.21
N ILE A 156 18.03 7.84 8.38
CA ILE A 156 17.78 8.68 9.55
C ILE A 156 16.44 8.29 10.17
N LYS A 157 16.39 8.17 11.50
CA LYS A 157 15.14 7.94 12.24
C LYS A 157 14.24 9.16 12.10
N ARG A 158 13.09 9.04 11.41
CA ARG A 158 12.13 10.14 11.16
C ARG A 158 10.67 9.76 11.34
N ALA A 159 10.40 8.51 11.69
CA ALA A 159 9.02 8.06 11.81
C ALA A 159 8.45 8.41 13.19
N VAL A 160 7.22 8.89 13.19
CA VAL A 160 6.37 9.08 14.37
C VAL A 160 5.29 7.99 14.40
N GLN A 161 4.79 7.65 15.59
CA GLN A 161 3.78 6.60 15.76
C GLN A 161 2.64 7.10 16.63
N SER A 162 1.40 6.78 16.25
CA SER A 162 0.24 7.02 17.11
C SER A 162 0.35 6.21 18.41
N LYS A 163 -0.17 6.76 19.49
CA LYS A 163 -0.07 6.18 20.84
C LYS A 163 -0.74 4.79 20.93
N ASN A 164 -1.80 4.57 20.17
CA ASN A 164 -2.45 3.24 20.09
C ASN A 164 -1.77 2.27 19.11
N THR A 165 -0.62 2.64 18.53
CA THR A 165 0.18 1.82 17.60
C THR A 165 -0.60 1.30 16.39
N SER A 166 -1.61 2.05 15.93
CA SER A 166 -2.48 1.68 14.82
C SER A 166 -2.88 2.90 13.99
N GLY A 167 -3.17 2.69 12.71
CA GLY A 167 -3.75 3.70 11.84
C GLY A 167 -5.11 4.21 12.30
N ALA A 168 -5.85 3.42 13.08
CA ALA A 168 -7.08 3.87 13.72
C ALA A 168 -6.87 5.12 14.61
N GLY A 169 -5.68 5.27 15.22
CA GLY A 169 -5.33 6.44 16.01
C GLY A 169 -5.29 7.75 15.24
N TYR A 170 -5.25 7.70 13.93
CA TYR A 170 -5.36 8.86 13.04
C TYR A 170 -6.76 8.98 12.42
N VAL A 171 -7.28 7.86 11.89
CA VAL A 171 -8.56 7.84 11.17
C VAL A 171 -9.71 8.26 12.05
N LEU A 172 -9.77 7.74 13.29
CA LEU A 172 -10.91 8.03 14.18
C LEU A 172 -11.01 9.51 14.56
N PRO A 173 -9.94 10.21 14.99
CA PRO A 173 -10.01 11.65 15.24
C PRO A 173 -10.36 12.47 13.98
N MET A 174 -9.83 12.10 12.82
CA MET A 174 -10.18 12.78 11.55
C MET A 174 -11.66 12.61 11.22
N HIS A 175 -12.21 11.39 11.35
CA HIS A 175 -13.62 11.14 11.08
C HIS A 175 -14.52 11.84 12.11
N ASP A 176 -14.14 11.86 13.39
CA ASP A 176 -14.87 12.61 14.42
C ASP A 176 -14.97 14.11 14.09
N ALA A 177 -13.87 14.71 13.61
CA ALA A 177 -13.85 16.09 13.17
C ALA A 177 -14.70 16.32 11.90
N ILE A 178 -14.71 15.39 10.95
CA ILE A 178 -15.55 15.43 9.74
C ILE A 178 -17.04 15.30 10.12
N ASP A 179 -17.40 14.30 10.89
CA ASP A 179 -18.79 14.00 11.26
C ASP A 179 -19.44 15.13 12.10
N LYS A 180 -18.65 15.93 12.84
CA LYS A 180 -19.11 17.12 13.58
C LYS A 180 -19.31 18.36 12.71
N ASN A 181 -18.81 18.35 11.48
CA ASN A 181 -18.90 19.52 10.60
C ASN A 181 -20.20 19.50 9.80
N PRO A 182 -21.07 20.54 9.89
CA PRO A 182 -22.36 20.56 9.20
C PRO A 182 -22.26 20.60 7.66
N ASN A 183 -21.09 20.96 7.12
CA ASN A 183 -20.84 20.97 5.68
C ASN A 183 -20.35 19.62 5.14
N ALA A 184 -20.17 18.61 6.00
CA ALA A 184 -19.72 17.29 5.62
C ALA A 184 -20.88 16.29 5.55
N VAL A 185 -20.89 15.48 4.50
CA VAL A 185 -21.77 14.32 4.38
C VAL A 185 -20.89 13.10 4.07
N THR A 186 -21.01 12.05 4.88
CA THR A 186 -20.34 10.76 4.63
C THR A 186 -21.35 9.69 4.29
N LYS A 187 -21.30 9.16 3.05
CA LYS A 187 -22.15 8.06 2.59
C LYS A 187 -21.34 6.77 2.48
N ARG A 188 -21.60 5.81 3.37
CA ARG A 188 -21.05 4.44 3.32
C ARG A 188 -21.92 3.55 2.44
N ARG A 189 -21.40 2.40 2.00
CA ARG A 189 -22.08 1.52 1.02
C ARG A 189 -22.48 2.31 -0.23
N THR A 190 -21.63 3.24 -0.62
CA THR A 190 -21.80 4.06 -1.82
C THR A 190 -20.60 3.84 -2.72
N LYS A 191 -20.80 3.01 -3.75
CA LYS A 191 -19.74 2.64 -4.69
C LYS A 191 -19.68 3.63 -5.84
N PHE A 192 -18.53 4.22 -6.05
CA PHE A 192 -18.22 4.98 -7.27
C PHE A 192 -18.19 4.05 -8.49
N ASP A 193 -18.87 4.42 -9.56
CA ASP A 193 -18.90 3.68 -10.82
C ASP A 193 -18.22 4.42 -11.97
N ASP A 194 -18.47 5.75 -12.14
CA ASP A 194 -17.91 6.51 -13.26
C ASP A 194 -17.90 8.03 -12.97
N PHE A 195 -17.08 8.77 -13.74
CA PHE A 195 -17.08 10.22 -13.74
C PHE A 195 -18.14 10.79 -14.69
N ILE A 196 -18.59 12.01 -14.41
CA ILE A 196 -19.46 12.81 -15.28
C ILE A 196 -18.69 14.06 -15.67
N ILE A 197 -18.62 14.37 -16.98
CA ILE A 197 -17.93 15.54 -17.53
C ILE A 197 -18.91 16.53 -18.14
N ASP A 198 -18.52 17.79 -18.22
CA ASP A 198 -19.20 18.80 -19.01
C ASP A 198 -18.75 18.78 -20.48
N GLU A 199 -19.28 19.71 -21.28
CA GLU A 199 -18.96 19.88 -22.70
C GLU A 199 -17.50 20.26 -22.99
N ASN A 200 -16.78 20.76 -21.98
CA ASN A 200 -15.36 21.10 -22.06
C ASN A 200 -14.44 19.97 -21.56
N GLY A 201 -15.00 18.81 -21.19
CA GLY A 201 -14.25 17.67 -20.64
C GLY A 201 -13.85 17.81 -19.17
N ARG A 202 -14.37 18.84 -18.46
CA ARG A 202 -14.14 19.02 -17.01
C ARG A 202 -14.97 18.00 -16.24
N VAL A 203 -14.39 17.39 -15.21
CA VAL A 203 -15.13 16.55 -14.27
C VAL A 203 -16.02 17.42 -13.39
N VAL A 204 -17.34 17.19 -13.46
CA VAL A 204 -18.37 17.96 -12.77
C VAL A 204 -19.29 17.09 -11.90
N GLY A 205 -18.97 15.80 -11.76
CA GLY A 205 -19.76 14.91 -10.93
C GLY A 205 -19.36 13.45 -11.05
N ILE A 206 -20.12 12.61 -10.37
CA ILE A 206 -19.91 11.16 -10.35
C ILE A 206 -21.25 10.42 -10.53
N LYS A 207 -21.16 9.22 -11.12
CA LYS A 207 -22.17 8.18 -11.02
C LYS A 207 -21.74 7.18 -9.95
N CYS A 208 -22.64 6.80 -9.08
CA CYS A 208 -22.38 5.85 -8.00
C CYS A 208 -23.62 4.98 -7.74
N ARG A 209 -23.51 4.02 -6.83
CA ARG A 209 -24.61 3.21 -6.32
C ARG A 209 -24.67 3.30 -4.80
N GLU A 210 -25.77 3.80 -4.26
CA GLU A 210 -26.08 3.77 -2.82
C GLU A 210 -26.64 2.40 -2.43
N ASP A 211 -26.52 2.02 -1.14
CA ASP A 211 -26.89 0.70 -0.60
C ASP A 211 -26.13 -0.46 -1.26
N TYR A 212 -24.94 -0.17 -1.76
CA TYR A 212 -24.06 -1.17 -2.33
C TYR A 212 -23.61 -2.18 -1.26
N ARG A 213 -23.61 -3.47 -1.62
CA ARG A 213 -23.19 -4.56 -0.75
C ARG A 213 -22.04 -5.31 -1.42
N PHE A 214 -20.83 -5.06 -0.95
CA PHE A 214 -19.65 -5.77 -1.42
C PHE A 214 -19.82 -7.27 -1.22
N ASP A 215 -19.55 -8.06 -2.26
CA ASP A 215 -19.69 -9.51 -2.23
C ASP A 215 -18.33 -10.20 -2.42
N HIS A 216 -17.84 -10.82 -1.35
CA HIS A 216 -16.58 -11.57 -1.33
C HIS A 216 -16.59 -12.87 -2.16
N GLN A 217 -17.75 -13.34 -2.58
CA GLN A 217 -17.88 -14.57 -3.34
C GLN A 217 -17.71 -14.36 -4.85
N LEU A 218 -17.85 -13.11 -5.31
CA LEU A 218 -17.66 -12.76 -6.72
C LEU A 218 -16.19 -12.77 -7.08
N ALA A 219 -15.87 -13.27 -8.26
CA ALA A 219 -14.52 -13.26 -8.78
C ALA A 219 -14.01 -11.82 -9.05
N ASN A 220 -14.91 -10.95 -9.50
CA ASN A 220 -14.67 -9.53 -9.66
C ASN A 220 -15.91 -8.73 -9.24
N ASP A 221 -15.92 -8.27 -7.98
CA ASP A 221 -17.03 -7.52 -7.40
C ASP A 221 -17.34 -6.23 -8.17
N ASP A 222 -16.36 -5.48 -8.63
CA ASP A 222 -16.58 -4.23 -9.37
C ASP A 222 -17.36 -4.45 -10.67
N LYS A 223 -17.15 -5.58 -11.35
CA LYS A 223 -17.77 -5.92 -12.64
C LYS A 223 -19.09 -6.67 -12.48
N GLU A 224 -19.13 -7.63 -11.56
CA GLU A 224 -20.21 -8.63 -11.46
C GLU A 224 -21.31 -8.20 -10.50
N ASN A 225 -20.99 -7.44 -9.46
CA ASN A 225 -21.94 -7.00 -8.45
C ASN A 225 -22.91 -5.94 -9.02
N LYS A 226 -24.21 -6.25 -8.93
CA LYS A 226 -25.29 -5.38 -9.42
C LYS A 226 -26.12 -4.75 -8.29
N THR A 227 -25.68 -4.91 -7.03
CA THR A 227 -26.38 -4.31 -5.88
C THR A 227 -26.26 -2.80 -5.84
N GLY A 228 -27.17 -2.16 -5.13
CA GLY A 228 -27.23 -0.73 -4.92
C GLY A 228 -28.10 0.02 -5.93
N THR A 229 -28.55 1.20 -5.53
CA THR A 229 -29.39 2.10 -6.31
C THR A 229 -28.54 3.12 -7.04
N PRO A 230 -28.60 3.23 -8.37
CA PRO A 230 -27.84 4.23 -9.12
C PRO A 230 -28.20 5.65 -8.70
N LYS A 231 -27.18 6.48 -8.54
CA LYS A 231 -27.24 7.91 -8.19
C LYS A 231 -26.21 8.69 -8.99
N CYS A 232 -26.54 9.96 -9.26
CA CYS A 232 -25.61 10.91 -9.87
C CYS A 232 -25.47 12.13 -8.95
N PHE A 233 -24.25 12.42 -8.52
CA PHE A 233 -23.95 13.57 -7.66
C PHE A 233 -23.11 14.59 -8.40
N LYS A 234 -23.51 15.88 -8.33
CA LYS A 234 -22.79 16.99 -8.93
C LYS A 234 -21.72 17.53 -8.01
N ALA A 235 -20.54 17.81 -8.55
CA ALA A 235 -19.42 18.46 -7.88
C ALA A 235 -19.11 19.79 -8.60
N LYS A 236 -19.31 20.92 -7.93
CA LYS A 236 -19.11 22.25 -8.55
C LYS A 236 -17.64 22.54 -8.82
N ASP A 237 -16.78 22.25 -7.86
CA ASP A 237 -15.35 22.53 -7.93
C ASP A 237 -14.58 21.34 -8.51
N GLY A 238 -15.03 20.11 -8.24
CA GLY A 238 -14.43 18.89 -8.77
C GLY A 238 -14.50 17.69 -7.84
N VAL A 239 -13.74 16.65 -8.21
CA VAL A 239 -13.70 15.35 -7.54
C VAL A 239 -12.28 15.04 -7.09
N ILE A 240 -12.13 14.56 -5.87
CA ILE A 240 -10.86 14.02 -5.34
C ILE A 240 -10.95 12.50 -5.29
N LEU A 241 -10.10 11.83 -6.06
CA LEU A 241 -9.98 10.39 -6.11
C LEU A 241 -8.99 9.91 -5.04
N ALA A 242 -9.49 9.25 -3.98
CA ALA A 242 -8.72 8.73 -2.86
C ALA A 242 -9.11 7.28 -2.52
N ALA A 243 -9.42 6.48 -3.56
CA ALA A 243 -10.03 5.16 -3.45
C ALA A 243 -9.05 4.03 -3.02
N GLY A 244 -7.76 4.33 -2.86
CA GLY A 244 -6.73 3.35 -2.53
C GLY A 244 -6.26 2.52 -3.73
N GLY A 245 -5.45 1.47 -3.45
CA GLY A 245 -4.86 0.61 -4.47
C GLY A 245 -5.76 -0.55 -4.90
N PHE A 246 -5.23 -1.42 -5.77
CA PHE A 246 -5.93 -2.54 -6.41
C PHE A 246 -5.45 -3.93 -5.93
N SER A 247 -4.84 -4.00 -4.76
CA SER A 247 -4.19 -5.22 -4.24
C SER A 247 -5.11 -6.43 -4.08
N SER A 248 -6.42 -6.20 -3.86
CA SER A 248 -7.44 -7.26 -3.72
C SER A 248 -8.10 -7.66 -5.05
N ASP A 249 -7.86 -6.93 -6.14
CA ASP A 249 -8.35 -7.27 -7.47
C ASP A 249 -7.41 -8.28 -8.14
N LYS A 250 -7.71 -9.57 -7.96
CA LYS A 250 -6.89 -10.65 -8.49
C LYS A 250 -6.72 -10.59 -10.01
N TRP A 251 -7.80 -10.27 -10.73
CA TRP A 251 -7.79 -10.21 -12.19
C TRP A 251 -6.92 -9.06 -12.69
N PHE A 252 -7.10 -7.85 -12.16
CA PHE A 252 -6.34 -6.67 -12.59
C PHE A 252 -4.85 -6.80 -12.25
N ARG A 253 -4.52 -7.23 -11.02
CA ARG A 253 -3.11 -7.38 -10.60
C ARG A 253 -2.35 -8.43 -11.42
N MET A 254 -3.01 -9.56 -11.78
CA MET A 254 -2.38 -10.59 -12.62
C MET A 254 -2.10 -10.11 -14.05
N GLN A 255 -2.87 -9.17 -14.56
CA GLN A 255 -2.56 -8.51 -15.84
C GLN A 255 -1.32 -7.62 -15.72
N GLN A 256 -1.15 -6.93 -14.60
CA GLN A 256 0.00 -6.08 -14.37
C GLN A 256 1.26 -6.89 -14.02
N VAL A 257 1.11 -7.96 -13.24
CA VAL A 257 2.20 -8.80 -12.71
C VAL A 257 1.79 -10.27 -12.79
N PRO A 258 2.02 -10.97 -13.92
CA PRO A 258 1.49 -12.32 -14.19
C PRO A 258 1.94 -13.40 -13.21
N TYR A 259 3.07 -13.24 -12.52
CA TYR A 259 3.52 -14.23 -11.53
C TYR A 259 2.79 -14.12 -10.18
N LEU A 260 2.11 -13.00 -9.91
CA LEU A 260 1.24 -12.83 -8.74
C LEU A 260 -0.13 -13.48 -8.98
N LYS A 261 -0.13 -14.80 -9.06
CA LYS A 261 -1.30 -15.61 -9.35
C LYS A 261 -2.42 -15.41 -8.31
N ASP A 262 -3.59 -15.96 -8.57
CA ASP A 262 -4.79 -15.86 -7.74
C ASP A 262 -4.63 -16.44 -6.32
N ASN A 263 -3.72 -17.42 -6.14
CA ASN A 263 -3.37 -17.99 -4.85
C ASN A 263 -2.48 -17.09 -3.97
N ILE A 264 -1.91 -16.00 -4.52
CA ILE A 264 -1.17 -15.03 -3.71
C ILE A 264 -2.17 -14.09 -3.02
N GLU A 265 -2.25 -14.18 -1.71
CA GLU A 265 -3.15 -13.37 -0.90
C GLU A 265 -2.65 -11.92 -0.75
N THR A 266 -3.52 -11.06 -0.20
CA THR A 266 -3.18 -9.69 0.18
C THR A 266 -3.41 -9.46 1.67
N VAL A 267 -2.66 -8.53 2.25
CA VAL A 267 -2.91 -8.02 3.60
C VAL A 267 -3.92 -6.87 3.63
N SER A 268 -4.37 -6.43 2.46
CA SER A 268 -5.29 -5.28 2.32
C SER A 268 -6.75 -5.65 2.55
N GLN A 269 -7.56 -4.63 2.77
CA GLN A 269 -9.02 -4.75 2.83
C GLN A 269 -9.57 -5.28 1.49
N PRO A 270 -10.62 -6.11 1.51
CA PRO A 270 -11.22 -6.67 0.29
C PRO A 270 -11.70 -5.63 -0.71
N GLY A 271 -12.11 -4.45 -0.22
CA GLY A 271 -12.53 -3.33 -1.04
C GLY A 271 -11.43 -2.65 -1.86
N ALA A 272 -10.15 -3.00 -1.67
CA ALA A 272 -9.03 -2.45 -2.44
C ALA A 272 -8.99 -3.05 -3.86
N THR A 273 -9.91 -2.65 -4.71
CA THR A 273 -10.11 -3.14 -6.09
C THR A 273 -9.86 -2.03 -7.11
N SER A 274 -9.68 -2.40 -8.38
CA SER A 274 -9.26 -1.49 -9.46
C SER A 274 -10.36 -0.60 -10.03
N GLY A 275 -11.62 -0.75 -9.65
CA GLY A 275 -12.74 -0.11 -10.35
C GLY A 275 -12.63 1.41 -10.50
N ALA A 276 -12.19 2.10 -9.44
CA ALA A 276 -11.98 3.55 -9.50
C ALA A 276 -10.78 3.96 -10.38
N LEU A 277 -9.69 3.19 -10.35
CA LEU A 277 -8.53 3.39 -11.22
C LEU A 277 -8.90 3.18 -12.69
N VAL A 278 -9.65 2.11 -12.99
CA VAL A 278 -10.12 1.80 -14.35
C VAL A 278 -11.04 2.92 -14.87
N ALA A 279 -11.92 3.47 -14.04
CA ALA A 279 -12.76 4.60 -14.42
C ALA A 279 -11.93 5.86 -14.72
N ALA A 280 -10.89 6.14 -13.95
CA ALA A 280 -9.97 7.24 -14.22
C ALA A 280 -9.19 7.03 -15.52
N MET A 281 -8.69 5.82 -15.78
CA MET A 281 -8.03 5.47 -17.04
C MET A 281 -8.98 5.61 -18.24
N LYS A 282 -10.24 5.20 -18.09
CA LYS A 282 -11.29 5.38 -19.11
C LYS A 282 -11.54 6.86 -19.41
N LEU A 283 -11.46 7.72 -18.40
CA LEU A 283 -11.55 9.18 -18.57
C LEU A 283 -10.31 9.78 -19.27
N GLY A 284 -9.23 9.04 -19.40
CA GLY A 284 -7.99 9.48 -20.04
C GLY A 284 -6.86 9.82 -19.06
N ALA A 285 -6.99 9.50 -17.77
CA ALA A 285 -5.89 9.66 -16.82
C ALA A 285 -4.68 8.78 -17.20
N ASN A 286 -3.47 9.32 -17.04
CA ASN A 286 -2.23 8.60 -17.35
C ASN A 286 -1.92 7.58 -16.24
N PRO A 287 -1.94 6.25 -16.53
CA PRO A 287 -1.55 5.25 -15.57
C PRO A 287 -0.03 5.08 -15.58
N ILE A 288 0.60 5.11 -14.42
CA ILE A 288 2.04 4.89 -14.28
C ILE A 288 2.35 3.83 -13.22
N GLN A 289 3.44 3.10 -13.42
CA GLN A 289 4.03 2.17 -12.45
C GLN A 289 3.09 1.04 -11.96
N LEU A 290 2.05 0.65 -12.70
CA LEU A 290 1.05 -0.34 -12.29
C LEU A 290 1.63 -1.74 -12.03
N SER A 291 2.76 -2.09 -12.66
CA SER A 291 3.45 -3.36 -12.48
C SER A 291 4.31 -3.44 -11.21
N TRP A 292 4.44 -2.35 -10.47
CA TRP A 292 5.17 -2.35 -9.22
C TRP A 292 4.23 -2.59 -8.05
N ILE A 293 4.27 -3.79 -7.49
CA ILE A 293 3.44 -4.25 -6.36
C ILE A 293 4.37 -4.70 -5.24
N GLN A 294 4.27 -4.08 -4.08
CA GLN A 294 5.07 -4.44 -2.92
C GLN A 294 4.48 -5.65 -2.20
N LEU A 295 5.36 -6.58 -1.87
CA LEU A 295 5.04 -7.77 -1.12
C LEU A 295 5.47 -7.62 0.35
N ASN A 296 4.75 -8.31 1.24
CA ASN A 296 5.14 -8.50 2.62
C ASN A 296 5.72 -9.90 2.80
N PRO A 297 7.04 -10.05 3.01
CA PRO A 297 7.69 -11.36 3.10
C PRO A 297 7.62 -11.99 4.50
N TYR A 298 6.84 -11.43 5.42
CA TYR A 298 6.79 -11.87 6.81
C TYR A 298 5.57 -12.71 7.16
N THR A 299 4.59 -12.78 6.25
CA THR A 299 3.28 -13.38 6.50
C THR A 299 3.31 -14.91 6.45
N ASN A 300 2.37 -15.55 7.14
CA ASN A 300 2.25 -17.01 7.21
C ASN A 300 1.20 -17.54 6.22
N PRO A 301 1.42 -18.70 5.57
CA PRO A 301 0.47 -19.26 4.63
C PRO A 301 -0.87 -19.68 5.25
N THR A 302 -0.92 -19.98 6.55
CA THR A 302 -2.14 -20.43 7.23
C THR A 302 -2.98 -19.31 7.82
N GLU A 303 -2.43 -18.08 7.93
CA GLU A 303 -3.14 -16.92 8.46
C GLU A 303 -3.75 -16.08 7.34
N ARG A 304 -4.90 -15.47 7.57
CA ARG A 304 -5.48 -14.47 6.65
C ARG A 304 -4.87 -13.10 6.88
N GLY A 305 -4.73 -12.32 5.79
CA GLY A 305 -4.22 -10.96 5.84
C GLY A 305 -2.79 -10.89 6.38
N PHE A 306 -2.51 -9.94 7.28
CA PHE A 306 -1.19 -9.77 7.88
C PHE A 306 -0.85 -10.89 8.86
N GLY A 307 -1.83 -11.38 9.61
CA GLY A 307 -1.66 -12.41 10.62
C GLY A 307 -0.89 -11.96 11.88
N THR A 308 -0.81 -12.85 12.84
CA THR A 308 -0.10 -12.63 14.13
C THR A 308 1.39 -12.97 14.00
N SER A 309 1.73 -14.02 13.25
CA SER A 309 3.11 -14.49 13.10
C SER A 309 4.03 -13.56 12.30
N ALA A 310 3.47 -12.63 11.52
CA ALA A 310 4.27 -11.68 10.74
C ALA A 310 5.18 -10.80 11.61
N LEU A 311 4.75 -10.43 12.81
CA LEU A 311 5.57 -9.67 13.76
C LEU A 311 6.69 -10.53 14.37
N PHE A 312 6.39 -11.79 14.69
CA PHE A 312 7.40 -12.75 15.11
C PHE A 312 8.46 -12.96 14.01
N THR A 313 8.03 -13.22 12.78
CA THR A 313 8.94 -13.38 11.63
C THR A 313 9.83 -12.16 11.44
N ASN A 314 9.26 -10.94 11.48
CA ASN A 314 10.04 -9.72 11.28
C ASN A 314 11.00 -9.41 12.43
N HIS A 315 10.51 -9.43 13.68
CA HIS A 315 11.27 -8.92 14.82
C HIS A 315 12.02 -9.97 15.62
N CYS A 316 11.58 -11.22 15.59
CA CYS A 316 12.31 -12.29 16.28
C CYS A 316 13.20 -13.08 15.31
N ALA A 317 12.59 -13.76 14.34
CA ALA A 317 13.35 -14.64 13.47
C ALA A 317 14.27 -13.89 12.49
N ASN A 318 13.80 -12.84 11.83
CA ASN A 318 14.64 -12.10 10.89
C ASN A 318 15.72 -11.26 11.59
N ASP A 319 15.39 -10.64 12.74
CA ASP A 319 16.38 -9.82 13.45
C ASP A 319 17.44 -10.69 14.16
N TYR A 320 17.05 -11.76 14.85
CA TYR A 320 17.93 -12.55 15.71
C TYR A 320 18.19 -13.99 15.24
N GLY A 321 17.39 -14.52 14.34
CA GLY A 321 17.46 -15.89 13.86
C GLY A 321 17.76 -15.98 12.37
N LEU A 322 17.22 -16.99 11.71
CA LEU A 322 17.42 -17.26 10.30
C LEU A 322 16.21 -17.90 9.62
N SER A 323 16.25 -17.97 8.30
CA SER A 323 15.27 -18.67 7.47
C SER A 323 15.93 -19.84 6.73
N VAL A 324 15.33 -21.03 6.79
CA VAL A 324 15.81 -22.21 6.08
C VAL A 324 14.85 -22.66 4.99
N ASN A 325 15.41 -23.19 3.93
CA ASN A 325 14.67 -23.95 2.92
C ASN A 325 14.42 -25.37 3.47
N PRO A 326 13.17 -25.81 3.70
CA PRO A 326 12.89 -27.10 4.30
C PRO A 326 13.38 -28.29 3.46
N LYS A 327 13.48 -28.18 2.13
CA LYS A 327 14.03 -29.25 1.30
C LYS A 327 15.53 -29.49 1.50
N THR A 328 16.29 -28.48 1.87
CA THR A 328 17.75 -28.54 1.92
C THR A 328 18.32 -28.41 3.33
N GLY A 329 17.55 -27.89 4.27
CA GLY A 329 18.03 -27.54 5.61
C GLY A 329 18.99 -26.34 5.64
N LYS A 330 19.15 -25.62 4.53
CA LYS A 330 20.12 -24.51 4.37
C LYS A 330 19.44 -23.17 4.33
N ARG A 331 20.16 -22.13 4.77
CA ARG A 331 19.81 -20.72 4.50
C ARG A 331 19.82 -20.48 3.00
N PHE A 332 19.11 -19.46 2.54
CA PHE A 332 18.97 -19.14 1.12
C PHE A 332 18.86 -17.64 0.83
N MET A 333 18.89 -16.78 1.85
CA MET A 333 18.78 -15.33 1.70
C MET A 333 19.40 -14.56 2.87
N ASN A 334 19.57 -13.25 2.69
CA ASN A 334 19.78 -12.31 3.78
C ASN A 334 18.42 -11.93 4.38
N GLU A 335 18.17 -12.29 5.61
CA GLU A 335 16.91 -12.02 6.32
C GLU A 335 16.69 -10.54 6.62
N HIS A 336 17.73 -9.70 6.50
CA HIS A 336 17.66 -8.23 6.60
C HIS A 336 17.58 -7.51 5.24
N ALA A 337 17.58 -8.24 4.13
CA ALA A 337 17.43 -7.63 2.81
C ALA A 337 16.09 -6.90 2.66
N GLY A 338 15.99 -6.02 1.66
CA GLY A 338 14.76 -5.31 1.31
C GLY A 338 13.60 -6.26 0.99
N ARG A 339 12.36 -5.79 1.15
CA ARG A 339 11.16 -6.63 0.98
C ARG A 339 11.10 -7.35 -0.36
N LYS A 340 11.44 -6.66 -1.47
CA LYS A 340 11.45 -7.26 -2.80
C LYS A 340 12.44 -8.42 -2.89
N VAL A 341 13.69 -8.22 -2.47
CA VAL A 341 14.73 -9.25 -2.51
C VAL A 341 14.34 -10.48 -1.69
N LYS A 342 13.81 -10.29 -0.50
CA LYS A 342 13.31 -11.40 0.35
C LYS A 342 12.13 -12.12 -0.30
N SER A 343 11.17 -11.39 -0.84
CA SER A 343 9.99 -11.99 -1.48
C SER A 343 10.36 -12.83 -2.69
N ASP A 344 11.29 -12.34 -3.52
CA ASP A 344 11.79 -13.08 -4.68
C ASP A 344 12.52 -14.37 -4.26
N ALA A 345 13.35 -14.30 -3.21
CA ALA A 345 14.03 -15.48 -2.66
C ALA A 345 13.04 -16.51 -2.06
N ILE A 346 12.00 -16.05 -1.35
CA ILE A 346 10.95 -16.92 -0.81
C ILE A 346 10.17 -17.58 -1.94
N PHE A 347 9.76 -16.85 -2.98
CA PHE A 347 9.10 -17.45 -4.14
C PHE A 347 9.98 -18.46 -4.85
N ALA A 348 11.29 -18.20 -5.01
CA ALA A 348 12.23 -19.15 -5.57
C ALA A 348 12.36 -20.43 -4.72
N CYS A 349 12.29 -20.30 -3.39
CA CYS A 349 12.24 -21.43 -2.48
C CYS A 349 10.93 -22.22 -2.64
N MET A 350 9.78 -21.53 -2.64
CA MET A 350 8.46 -22.16 -2.81
C MET A 350 8.34 -22.91 -4.13
N ALA A 351 8.89 -22.36 -5.23
CA ALA A 351 8.85 -22.94 -6.57
C ALA A 351 9.66 -24.25 -6.70
N GLN A 352 10.41 -24.67 -5.70
CA GLN A 352 11.09 -25.98 -5.67
C GLN A 352 10.11 -27.14 -5.42
N SER A 353 8.84 -26.86 -5.14
CA SER A 353 7.74 -27.82 -5.06
C SER A 353 6.78 -27.58 -6.22
N ASP A 354 6.22 -28.64 -6.81
CA ASP A 354 5.24 -28.56 -7.90
C ASP A 354 3.98 -27.76 -7.52
N LYS A 355 3.65 -27.73 -6.23
CA LYS A 355 2.51 -26.99 -5.69
C LYS A 355 2.86 -25.57 -5.24
N ASN A 356 4.13 -25.15 -5.36
CA ASN A 356 4.65 -23.90 -4.79
C ASN A 356 4.38 -23.79 -3.26
N ASP A 357 4.46 -24.88 -2.53
CA ASP A 357 4.19 -24.99 -1.10
C ASP A 357 5.43 -25.37 -0.27
N ASN A 358 6.63 -25.27 -0.85
CA ASN A 358 7.88 -25.40 -0.11
C ASN A 358 8.16 -24.10 0.67
N TYR A 359 7.31 -23.82 1.68
CA TYR A 359 7.38 -22.61 2.48
C TYR A 359 8.64 -22.57 3.33
N PRO A 360 9.48 -21.51 3.22
CA PRO A 360 10.61 -21.36 4.14
C PRO A 360 10.18 -21.32 5.60
N VAL A 361 11.03 -21.85 6.46
CA VAL A 361 10.81 -21.88 7.92
C VAL A 361 11.72 -20.86 8.58
N ASN A 362 11.13 -19.87 9.24
CA ASN A 362 11.81 -18.86 10.04
C ASN A 362 12.00 -19.41 11.46
N ILE A 363 13.21 -19.28 12.00
CA ILE A 363 13.61 -19.91 13.25
C ILE A 363 14.32 -18.91 14.15
N CYS A 364 13.98 -18.89 15.42
CA CYS A 364 14.74 -18.22 16.47
C CYS A 364 14.66 -19.01 17.78
N ASP A 365 15.38 -18.56 18.80
CA ASP A 365 15.37 -19.15 20.12
C ASP A 365 14.61 -18.30 21.16
N GLN A 366 14.58 -18.76 22.41
CA GLN A 366 13.90 -18.08 23.51
C GLN A 366 14.48 -16.67 23.77
N ALA A 367 15.79 -16.47 23.57
CA ALA A 367 16.39 -15.17 23.84
C ALA A 367 15.89 -14.08 22.86
N ALA A 368 15.68 -14.44 21.59
CA ALA A 368 15.08 -13.55 20.61
C ALA A 368 13.63 -13.18 20.98
N VAL A 369 12.85 -14.12 21.46
CA VAL A 369 11.47 -13.90 21.94
C VAL A 369 11.46 -13.00 23.17
N ASP A 370 12.35 -13.23 24.14
CA ASP A 370 12.48 -12.42 25.36
C ASP A 370 12.88 -10.96 25.07
N ALA A 371 13.66 -10.74 23.99
CA ALA A 371 14.08 -9.40 23.55
C ALA A 371 12.97 -8.59 22.89
N ASN A 372 11.87 -9.24 22.53
CA ASN A 372 10.79 -8.64 21.76
C ASN A 372 9.45 -8.66 22.51
N ASN A 373 8.37 -8.32 21.81
CA ASN A 373 7.05 -8.37 22.40
C ASN A 373 6.55 -9.83 22.50
N ILE A 374 6.75 -10.44 23.65
CA ILE A 374 6.30 -11.79 23.99
C ILE A 374 4.82 -12.06 23.68
N ALA A 375 3.95 -11.03 23.74
CA ALA A 375 2.51 -11.18 23.52
C ALA A 375 2.18 -11.68 22.11
N TYR A 376 2.88 -11.22 21.08
CA TYR A 376 2.66 -11.69 19.71
C TYR A 376 3.09 -13.13 19.51
N THR A 377 4.27 -13.52 20.05
CA THR A 377 4.74 -14.89 19.97
C THR A 377 3.82 -15.84 20.72
N LYS A 378 3.40 -15.47 21.93
CA LYS A 378 2.44 -16.24 22.72
C LYS A 378 1.13 -16.46 21.97
N LYS A 379 0.56 -15.39 21.43
CA LYS A 379 -0.68 -15.47 20.63
C LYS A 379 -0.51 -16.35 19.40
N GLY A 380 0.57 -16.21 18.63
CA GLY A 380 0.83 -17.04 17.47
C GLY A 380 1.04 -18.53 17.81
N VAL A 381 1.59 -18.83 18.99
CA VAL A 381 1.68 -20.20 19.50
C VAL A 381 0.29 -20.76 19.87
N GLU A 382 -0.54 -19.95 20.52
CA GLU A 382 -1.93 -20.33 20.86
C GLU A 382 -2.78 -20.57 19.60
N GLU A 383 -2.58 -19.76 18.56
CA GLU A 383 -3.27 -19.86 17.27
C GLU A 383 -2.66 -20.91 16.32
N GLY A 384 -1.48 -21.47 16.64
CA GLY A 384 -0.81 -22.51 15.88
C GLY A 384 0.01 -22.04 14.66
N SER A 385 0.10 -20.73 14.40
CA SER A 385 0.91 -20.15 13.33
C SER A 385 2.40 -20.07 13.68
N ILE A 386 2.73 -20.11 14.96
CA ILE A 386 4.09 -20.27 15.50
C ILE A 386 4.13 -21.57 16.28
N LYS A 387 5.13 -22.40 16.04
CA LYS A 387 5.34 -23.65 16.78
C LYS A 387 6.55 -23.53 17.70
N LYS A 388 6.46 -24.20 18.86
CA LYS A 388 7.47 -24.21 19.92
C LYS A 388 8.03 -25.61 20.09
N PHE A 389 9.36 -25.74 20.20
CA PHE A 389 10.09 -27.01 20.26
C PHE A 389 11.13 -26.98 21.37
N ASN A 390 11.37 -28.13 22.02
CA ASN A 390 12.40 -28.24 23.03
C ASN A 390 13.79 -28.52 22.42
N THR A 391 13.82 -29.13 21.22
CA THR A 391 15.06 -29.44 20.52
C THR A 391 14.99 -29.04 19.03
N LEU A 392 16.14 -28.89 18.39
CA LEU A 392 16.24 -28.62 16.96
C LEU A 392 15.83 -29.83 16.11
N GLU A 393 16.03 -31.05 16.65
CA GLU A 393 15.62 -32.31 16.03
C GLU A 393 14.08 -32.42 15.94
N GLU A 394 13.38 -32.05 17.04
CA GLU A 394 11.91 -31.97 17.03
C GLU A 394 11.41 -30.97 15.96
N LEU A 395 12.06 -29.80 15.86
CA LEU A 395 11.74 -28.80 14.87
C LEU A 395 11.97 -29.33 13.46
N ALA A 396 13.15 -29.91 13.19
CA ALA A 396 13.48 -30.46 11.87
C ALA A 396 12.47 -31.54 11.45
N LYS A 397 12.10 -32.44 12.36
CA LYS A 397 11.09 -33.48 12.12
C LYS A 397 9.71 -32.88 11.80
N ALA A 398 9.28 -31.85 12.52
CA ALA A 398 7.96 -31.22 12.37
C ALA A 398 7.77 -30.54 11.01
N TYR A 399 8.85 -30.08 10.39
CA TYR A 399 8.85 -29.40 9.09
C TYR A 399 9.49 -30.24 7.97
N ASN A 400 9.78 -31.53 8.22
CA ASN A 400 10.45 -32.44 7.28
C ASN A 400 11.78 -31.90 6.73
N ILE A 401 12.56 -31.21 7.57
CA ILE A 401 13.87 -30.65 7.21
C ILE A 401 14.95 -31.74 7.35
N PRO A 402 15.84 -31.92 6.36
CA PRO A 402 16.99 -32.82 6.51
C PRO A 402 17.85 -32.44 7.69
N LEU A 403 17.98 -33.33 8.69
CA LEU A 403 18.52 -33.02 10.01
C LEU A 403 19.99 -32.56 9.96
N GLU A 404 20.86 -33.33 9.33
CA GLU A 404 22.31 -33.04 9.31
C GLU A 404 22.64 -31.70 8.68
N PRO A 405 22.14 -31.37 7.44
CA PRO A 405 22.35 -30.06 6.84
C PRO A 405 21.76 -28.92 7.66
N PHE A 406 20.64 -29.16 8.35
CA PHE A 406 20.00 -28.18 9.21
C PHE A 406 20.84 -27.85 10.45
N LEU A 407 21.33 -28.88 11.16
CA LEU A 407 22.20 -28.69 12.34
C LEU A 407 23.51 -28.00 11.95
N GLU A 408 24.09 -28.35 10.80
CA GLU A 408 25.25 -27.65 10.25
C GLU A 408 24.94 -26.16 9.97
N THR A 409 23.78 -25.87 9.40
CA THR A 409 23.33 -24.47 9.15
C THR A 409 23.22 -23.66 10.44
N ILE A 410 22.61 -24.23 11.48
CA ILE A 410 22.51 -23.58 12.80
C ILE A 410 23.89 -23.36 13.42
N LYS A 411 24.78 -24.37 13.37
CA LYS A 411 26.16 -24.26 13.85
C LYS A 411 26.90 -23.11 13.14
N ASN A 412 26.86 -23.10 11.83
CA ASN A 412 27.54 -22.06 11.04
C ASN A 412 26.99 -20.68 11.36
N PHE A 413 25.67 -20.52 11.43
CA PHE A 413 25.05 -19.25 11.81
C PHE A 413 25.50 -18.77 13.19
N ASN A 414 25.59 -19.66 14.18
CA ASN A 414 26.06 -19.33 15.52
C ASN A 414 27.54 -18.86 15.51
N GLU A 415 28.39 -19.45 14.67
CA GLU A 415 29.76 -18.98 14.48
C GLU A 415 29.80 -17.60 13.78
N TYR A 416 28.90 -17.33 12.83
CA TYR A 416 28.80 -16.02 12.17
C TYR A 416 28.37 -14.93 13.17
N VAL A 417 27.40 -15.23 14.04
CA VAL A 417 26.99 -14.31 15.13
C VAL A 417 28.16 -14.00 16.04
N LYS A 418 28.91 -15.03 16.49
CA LYS A 418 30.07 -14.87 17.35
C LYS A 418 31.17 -14.03 16.72
N ASN A 419 31.34 -14.13 15.40
CA ASN A 419 32.35 -13.38 14.64
C ASN A 419 31.81 -12.05 14.08
N GLU A 420 30.56 -11.68 14.38
CA GLU A 420 29.86 -10.48 13.87
C GLU A 420 29.93 -10.35 12.34
N LYS A 421 30.02 -11.46 11.61
CA LYS A 421 30.18 -11.49 10.16
C LYS A 421 29.46 -12.67 9.53
N ASP A 422 28.53 -12.38 8.63
CA ASP A 422 27.86 -13.36 7.77
C ASP A 422 28.54 -13.43 6.39
N PRO A 423 29.35 -14.46 6.11
CA PRO A 423 30.04 -14.60 4.82
C PRO A 423 29.13 -15.15 3.71
N GLU A 424 27.95 -15.72 4.03
CA GLU A 424 27.06 -16.35 3.06
C GLU A 424 26.16 -15.32 2.38
N PHE A 425 25.51 -14.46 3.16
CA PHE A 425 24.48 -13.54 2.66
C PHE A 425 24.68 -12.09 3.09
N GLY A 426 25.70 -11.80 3.92
CA GLY A 426 25.99 -10.44 4.39
C GLY A 426 24.92 -9.86 5.31
N LYS A 427 24.23 -10.71 6.10
CA LYS A 427 23.29 -10.26 7.12
C LYS A 427 24.03 -9.45 8.19
N PRO A 428 23.54 -8.23 8.56
CA PRO A 428 24.07 -7.52 9.72
C PRO A 428 23.78 -8.30 11.01
N LEU A 429 24.80 -8.62 11.79
CA LEU A 429 24.68 -9.46 12.99
C LEU A 429 24.70 -8.68 14.31
N THR A 430 24.81 -7.35 14.27
CA THR A 430 24.84 -6.48 15.47
C THR A 430 23.62 -6.63 16.37
N LYS A 431 22.44 -6.95 15.81
CA LYS A 431 21.23 -7.24 16.59
C LYS A 431 21.09 -8.70 16.99
N ALA A 432 21.90 -9.58 16.42
CA ALA A 432 21.92 -11.00 16.80
C ALA A 432 22.63 -11.27 18.13
N ASP A 433 23.21 -10.22 18.71
CA ASP A 433 23.95 -10.30 19.99
C ASP A 433 23.07 -10.28 21.24
N VAL A 434 21.76 -10.36 21.11
CA VAL A 434 20.86 -10.32 22.29
C VAL A 434 21.20 -11.38 23.33
N ASN A 435 21.61 -12.57 22.88
CA ASN A 435 22.13 -13.64 23.72
C ASN A 435 23.64 -13.87 23.57
N GLY A 436 24.31 -13.16 22.66
CA GLY A 436 25.73 -13.24 22.38
C GLY A 436 26.20 -14.52 21.67
N ILE A 437 25.32 -15.48 21.40
CA ILE A 437 25.68 -16.84 20.92
C ILE A 437 24.73 -17.40 19.82
N GLY A 438 23.81 -16.63 19.30
CA GLY A 438 22.90 -17.06 18.24
C GLY A 438 21.73 -17.93 18.70
N ILE A 439 21.40 -18.99 17.96
CA ILE A 439 20.26 -19.88 18.25
C ILE A 439 20.71 -21.05 19.11
N THR A 440 20.67 -20.89 20.43
CA THR A 440 21.21 -21.91 21.39
C THR A 440 20.31 -22.14 22.59
N LYS A 441 19.39 -21.22 22.91
CA LYS A 441 18.59 -21.28 24.15
C LYS A 441 17.21 -21.85 23.87
N ALA A 442 17.00 -23.12 24.22
CA ALA A 442 15.65 -23.70 24.15
C ALA A 442 14.65 -22.94 25.06
N PRO A 443 13.35 -22.94 24.74
CA PRO A 443 12.76 -23.53 23.55
C PRO A 443 13.04 -22.75 22.26
N PHE A 444 12.96 -23.46 21.13
CA PHE A 444 13.08 -22.91 19.79
C PHE A 444 11.69 -22.62 19.22
N TYR A 445 11.58 -21.56 18.44
CA TYR A 445 10.33 -21.14 17.82
C TYR A 445 10.50 -21.12 16.31
N ALA A 446 9.46 -21.57 15.60
CA ALA A 446 9.46 -21.58 14.15
C ALA A 446 8.10 -21.23 13.57
N SER A 447 8.12 -20.58 12.40
CA SER A 447 6.93 -20.22 11.62
C SER A 447 7.26 -20.31 10.14
N GLU A 448 6.34 -20.85 9.34
CA GLU A 448 6.43 -20.80 7.88
C GLU A 448 6.20 -19.38 7.38
N THR A 449 6.73 -19.07 6.18
CA THR A 449 6.50 -17.76 5.57
C THR A 449 6.14 -17.87 4.08
N THR A 450 5.24 -16.97 3.65
CA THR A 450 4.90 -16.73 2.25
C THR A 450 4.69 -15.23 2.03
N PRO A 451 5.15 -14.67 0.90
CA PRO A 451 4.87 -13.28 0.62
C PRO A 451 3.38 -13.05 0.32
N LYS A 452 2.80 -11.98 0.87
CA LYS A 452 1.46 -11.50 0.51
C LYS A 452 1.54 -10.08 -0.02
N ILE A 453 0.60 -9.70 -0.87
CA ILE A 453 0.55 -8.36 -1.44
C ILE A 453 0.26 -7.34 -0.35
N LEU A 454 1.07 -6.28 -0.32
CA LEU A 454 1.01 -5.25 0.72
C LEU A 454 0.54 -3.89 0.21
N TYR A 455 1.01 -3.46 -0.98
CA TYR A 455 0.82 -2.09 -1.47
C TYR A 455 1.01 -2.02 -2.99
N CYS A 456 0.24 -1.17 -3.67
CA CYS A 456 0.40 -0.86 -5.08
C CYS A 456 1.16 0.47 -5.21
N MET A 457 2.35 0.49 -5.85
CA MET A 457 3.09 1.73 -6.06
C MET A 457 2.57 2.54 -7.22
N GLY A 458 1.89 1.92 -8.17
CA GLY A 458 1.32 2.55 -9.35
C GLY A 458 -0.12 2.94 -9.21
N GLY A 459 -0.52 3.90 -10.02
CA GLY A 459 -1.86 4.46 -10.08
C GLY A 459 -1.95 5.53 -11.16
N VAL A 460 -2.83 6.53 -11.00
CA VAL A 460 -2.88 7.69 -11.89
C VAL A 460 -1.69 8.63 -11.62
N GLU A 461 -1.12 9.20 -12.65
CA GLU A 461 -0.12 10.26 -12.54
C GLU A 461 -0.74 11.54 -11.99
N ILE A 462 -0.02 12.18 -11.05
CA ILE A 462 -0.38 13.49 -10.50
C ILE A 462 0.79 14.46 -10.60
N ASN A 463 0.47 15.76 -10.58
CA ASN A 463 1.48 16.81 -10.39
C ASN A 463 1.61 17.22 -8.92
N THR A 464 2.49 18.17 -8.63
CA THR A 464 2.76 18.71 -7.28
C THR A 464 1.55 19.39 -6.62
N LYS A 465 0.46 19.64 -7.37
CA LYS A 465 -0.83 20.16 -6.87
C LYS A 465 -1.88 19.06 -6.70
N ALA A 466 -1.49 17.79 -6.82
CA ALA A 466 -2.38 16.62 -6.78
C ALA A 466 -3.42 16.56 -7.92
N GLN A 467 -3.24 17.30 -9.00
CA GLN A 467 -4.09 17.24 -10.19
C GLN A 467 -3.74 16.01 -11.02
N VAL A 468 -4.74 15.27 -11.48
CA VAL A 468 -4.56 14.07 -12.31
C VAL A 468 -4.16 14.48 -13.72
N ILE A 469 -3.11 13.84 -14.26
CA ILE A 469 -2.55 14.14 -15.59
C ILE A 469 -3.20 13.27 -16.67
N SER A 470 -3.52 13.89 -17.81
CA SER A 470 -4.04 13.21 -19.00
C SER A 470 -2.93 12.44 -19.74
N ALA A 471 -3.20 11.19 -20.14
CA ALA A 471 -2.30 10.37 -20.94
C ALA A 471 -2.08 10.91 -22.37
N THR A 472 -3.00 11.75 -22.88
CA THR A 472 -2.97 12.22 -24.27
C THR A 472 -2.41 13.63 -24.40
N THR A 473 -2.75 14.52 -23.46
CA THR A 473 -2.33 15.93 -23.52
C THR A 473 -1.14 16.23 -22.62
N HIS A 474 -0.85 15.37 -21.64
CA HIS A 474 0.11 15.58 -20.54
C HIS A 474 -0.21 16.81 -19.66
N GLU A 475 -1.45 17.30 -19.76
CA GLU A 475 -1.97 18.42 -18.96
C GLU A 475 -2.94 17.89 -17.88
N PRO A 476 -3.21 18.67 -16.82
CA PRO A 476 -4.19 18.31 -15.82
C PRO A 476 -5.61 18.12 -16.39
N ILE A 477 -6.28 17.02 -16.00
CA ILE A 477 -7.71 16.84 -16.26
C ILE A 477 -8.48 17.79 -15.36
N ALA A 478 -9.18 18.76 -15.95
CA ALA A 478 -9.90 19.77 -15.21
C ALA A 478 -10.93 19.18 -14.25
N GLY A 479 -10.95 19.65 -12.99
CA GLY A 479 -11.88 19.19 -11.96
C GLY A 479 -11.57 17.80 -11.38
N LEU A 480 -10.40 17.18 -11.70
CA LEU A 480 -10.00 15.89 -11.15
C LEU A 480 -8.66 15.97 -10.40
N TYR A 481 -8.69 15.56 -9.14
CA TYR A 481 -7.54 15.46 -8.25
C TYR A 481 -7.43 14.04 -7.73
N ALA A 482 -6.23 13.61 -7.29
CA ALA A 482 -6.04 12.30 -6.66
C ALA A 482 -4.99 12.35 -5.57
N ALA A 483 -5.12 11.45 -4.58
CA ALA A 483 -4.19 11.37 -3.46
C ALA A 483 -4.10 9.95 -2.86
N GLY A 484 -2.91 9.58 -2.36
CA GLY A 484 -2.63 8.31 -1.69
C GLY A 484 -2.45 7.15 -2.68
N GLU A 485 -2.70 5.92 -2.23
CA GLU A 485 -2.35 4.68 -2.97
C GLU A 485 -2.98 4.54 -4.37
N ILE A 486 -3.96 5.36 -4.72
CA ILE A 486 -4.53 5.43 -6.08
C ILE A 486 -3.60 6.14 -7.07
N THR A 487 -2.58 6.86 -6.59
CA THR A 487 -1.63 7.60 -7.41
C THR A 487 -0.35 6.82 -7.63
N GLY A 488 0.36 7.11 -8.73
CA GLY A 488 1.70 6.61 -9.02
C GLY A 488 2.75 7.72 -8.94
N GLY A 489 4.04 7.35 -9.09
CA GLY A 489 5.17 8.27 -9.15
C GLY A 489 5.85 8.52 -7.80
N VAL A 490 5.15 8.51 -6.68
CA VAL A 490 5.73 8.80 -5.36
C VAL A 490 6.75 7.75 -4.92
N HIS A 491 6.44 6.47 -5.10
CA HIS A 491 7.19 5.39 -4.45
C HIS A 491 8.16 4.62 -5.36
N GLY A 492 8.11 4.84 -6.67
CA GLY A 492 8.94 4.10 -7.63
C GLY A 492 8.67 2.59 -7.58
N ALA A 493 9.74 1.78 -7.62
CA ALA A 493 9.64 0.32 -7.64
C ALA A 493 9.28 -0.31 -6.29
N SER A 494 9.60 0.36 -5.18
CA SER A 494 9.39 -0.13 -3.82
C SER A 494 9.21 1.04 -2.86
N ARG A 495 8.23 0.93 -2.00
CA ARG A 495 7.90 1.98 -1.05
C ARG A 495 8.77 1.89 0.20
N LEU A 496 9.52 2.95 0.49
CA LEU A 496 10.25 3.12 1.73
C LEU A 496 9.32 2.99 2.97
N GLY A 497 9.81 2.45 4.05
CA GLY A 497 9.03 2.26 5.30
C GLY A 497 8.31 3.55 5.73
N THR A 498 7.08 3.47 6.21
CA THR A 498 6.28 4.59 6.75
C THR A 498 5.88 5.70 5.78
N MET A 499 6.38 5.68 4.54
CA MET A 499 6.11 6.72 3.53
C MET A 499 4.68 6.73 3.01
N SER A 500 3.97 5.58 3.00
CA SER A 500 2.57 5.55 2.54
C SER A 500 1.64 6.45 3.35
N MET A 501 1.89 6.59 4.66
CA MET A 501 1.09 7.51 5.47
C MET A 501 1.45 8.97 5.20
N ALA A 502 2.75 9.28 5.06
CA ALA A 502 3.19 10.63 4.72
C ALA A 502 2.62 11.07 3.37
N ASP A 503 2.71 10.23 2.35
CA ASP A 503 2.09 10.43 1.03
C ASP A 503 0.58 10.72 1.15
N CYS A 504 -0.17 9.81 1.77
CA CYS A 504 -1.62 9.97 1.93
C CYS A 504 -2.00 11.28 2.65
N MET A 505 -1.30 11.62 3.73
CA MET A 505 -1.58 12.82 4.51
C MET A 505 -1.22 14.10 3.75
N VAL A 506 -0.04 14.11 3.12
CA VAL A 506 0.43 15.29 2.40
C VAL A 506 -0.36 15.53 1.12
N PHE A 507 -0.49 14.52 0.24
CA PHE A 507 -1.25 14.73 -0.99
C PHE A 507 -2.76 14.83 -0.76
N GLY A 508 -3.30 14.22 0.31
CA GLY A 508 -4.66 14.51 0.76
C GLY A 508 -4.84 15.98 1.12
N MET A 509 -3.88 16.56 1.88
CA MET A 509 -3.86 17.98 2.24
C MET A 509 -3.77 18.85 0.97
N VAL A 510 -2.80 18.57 0.10
CA VAL A 510 -2.56 19.30 -1.15
C VAL A 510 -3.79 19.27 -2.07
N ALA A 511 -4.42 18.10 -2.25
CA ALA A 511 -5.63 17.98 -3.08
C ALA A 511 -6.77 18.83 -2.52
N GLY A 512 -7.03 18.78 -1.21
CA GLY A 512 -8.08 19.56 -0.58
C GLY A 512 -7.84 21.08 -0.58
N GLU A 513 -6.58 21.52 -0.63
CA GLU A 513 -6.21 22.94 -0.72
C GLU A 513 -6.34 23.49 -2.15
N ASN A 514 -6.11 22.66 -3.16
CA ASN A 514 -6.02 23.10 -4.57
C ASN A 514 -7.30 22.90 -5.39
N ILE A 515 -8.27 22.11 -4.91
CA ILE A 515 -9.54 21.86 -5.61
C ILE A 515 -10.51 23.03 -5.56
#